data_e62fe500fb8de5a07d21b324cd7d6b72
#
_entry.id   e62fe500fb8de5a07d21b324cd7d6b72
#
_cell.length_a   1.000
_cell.length_b   1.000
_cell.length_c   1.000
_cell.angle_alpha   90.00
_cell.angle_beta   90.00
_cell.angle_gamma   90.00
#
_symmetry.space_group_name_H-M   'P 1'
#
loop_
_entity.id
_entity.type
_entity.pdbx_description
1 polymer ?
#
loop_
_entity_poly.entity_id
_entity_poly.type
_entity_poly.pdbx_seq_one_letter_code
_entity_poly.pdbx_strand_id
1 'polypeptide(L)'
;MRKLTLRFAALLFLISPVLVAQDSASNKPQPFERHEFVITNFKTESGVTLPQARVVYGTYGHLNASKDNVVLLPSHYLADFHGYEWLSGPGHALDTSKLYLVATELFGNGHSSSPSNTPAPFHGPRFPVMTIRDNVEAVHRLLTEDLKITHVRAIIGFSMGAQQAFQWAVSYPDFADRVVATCGTAKTYPHGFVRLEGQIAALTADAAFKDGDYTSPPTRGIEAFAVVWTAWLFSQEWWRRELWRETEKPGTTFEQLLNNFRTNFIPGADANDLILQMRTWEKHDVGATPGFGGDVEKALRSIKVPLLYMPGETDLYFPVGDARYEAAFIPKVSLVPIPSLWGHTAGAGGSPADEKFLNEKIGQFLSAGK
;
A
#
# COMPACT_ATOMS: atom_id res chain seq x y z
N MET A 1 -39.52 2.71 59.44
CA MET A 1 -39.04 2.91 58.09
C MET A 1 -37.75 2.08 57.91
N ARG A 2 -37.87 0.85 57.39
CA ARG A 2 -36.75 -0.06 57.14
C ARG A 2 -36.46 -0.09 55.63
N LYS A 3 -35.23 0.24 55.23
CA LYS A 3 -34.75 0.14 53.87
C LYS A 3 -34.47 -1.34 53.53
N LEU A 4 -35.16 -1.82 52.51
CA LEU A 4 -34.94 -3.16 51.94
C LEU A 4 -33.89 -3.06 50.84
N THR A 5 -32.73 -3.64 51.07
CA THR A 5 -31.67 -3.75 50.06
C THR A 5 -31.85 -5.08 49.31
N LEU A 6 -32.22 -5.00 48.03
CA LEU A 6 -32.28 -6.16 47.15
C LEU A 6 -30.87 -6.46 46.65
N ARG A 7 -30.35 -7.63 46.98
CA ARG A 7 -29.12 -8.20 46.39
C ARG A 7 -29.53 -9.05 45.20
N PHE A 8 -29.08 -8.63 44.01
CA PHE A 8 -29.14 -9.46 42.80
C PHE A 8 -27.94 -10.44 42.83
N ALA A 9 -28.22 -11.73 42.91
CA ALA A 9 -27.25 -12.78 42.72
C ALA A 9 -27.09 -13.02 41.19
N ALA A 10 -25.90 -12.78 40.67
CA ALA A 10 -25.53 -13.10 39.30
C ALA A 10 -25.23 -14.61 39.24
N LEU A 11 -26.05 -15.32 38.47
CA LEU A 11 -25.85 -16.75 38.16
C LEU A 11 -24.87 -16.81 36.98
N LEU A 12 -23.61 -17.18 37.21
CA LEU A 12 -22.64 -17.48 36.13
C LEU A 12 -22.98 -18.84 35.53
N PHE A 13 -23.49 -18.83 34.29
CA PHE A 13 -23.50 -20.01 33.43
C PHE A 13 -22.11 -20.20 32.82
N LEU A 14 -21.36 -21.17 33.32
CA LEU A 14 -20.16 -21.69 32.68
C LEU A 14 -20.56 -22.52 31.46
N ILE A 15 -20.52 -21.90 30.28
CA ILE A 15 -20.53 -22.63 29.01
C ILE A 15 -19.07 -22.89 28.67
N SER A 16 -18.64 -24.14 28.80
CA SER A 16 -17.34 -24.60 28.31
C SER A 16 -17.34 -24.56 26.78
N PRO A 17 -16.43 -23.81 26.13
CA PRO A 17 -16.26 -23.94 24.70
C PRO A 17 -15.51 -25.25 24.43
N VAL A 18 -16.11 -26.10 23.61
CA VAL A 18 -15.40 -27.21 22.96
C VAL A 18 -14.34 -26.57 22.05
N LEU A 19 -13.09 -26.67 22.46
CA LEU A 19 -11.93 -26.30 21.64
C LEU A 19 -11.87 -27.29 20.47
N VAL A 20 -12.34 -26.88 19.29
CA VAL A 20 -11.83 -27.43 18.05
C VAL A 20 -10.47 -26.74 17.85
N ALA A 21 -9.41 -27.48 18.10
CA ALA A 21 -8.05 -27.06 17.80
C ALA A 21 -7.91 -27.01 16.27
N GLN A 22 -8.18 -25.86 15.67
CA GLN A 22 -7.56 -25.49 14.40
C GLN A 22 -6.18 -24.93 14.76
N ASP A 23 -5.13 -25.53 14.21
CA ASP A 23 -3.78 -24.98 14.22
C ASP A 23 -3.79 -23.61 13.52
N SER A 24 -4.15 -22.58 14.26
CA SER A 24 -3.86 -21.20 13.89
C SER A 24 -2.37 -20.99 14.19
N ALA A 25 -1.53 -20.98 13.17
CA ALA A 25 -0.19 -20.44 13.24
C ALA A 25 -0.28 -19.12 14.02
N SER A 26 0.52 -19.01 15.08
CA SER A 26 0.39 -17.99 16.13
C SER A 26 0.38 -16.59 15.50
N ASN A 27 -0.72 -15.90 15.63
CA ASN A 27 -0.93 -14.50 15.19
C ASN A 27 -0.22 -13.54 16.19
N LYS A 28 1.06 -13.80 16.49
CA LYS A 28 1.90 -12.86 17.23
C LYS A 28 2.48 -11.86 16.24
N PRO A 29 2.39 -10.54 16.53
CA PRO A 29 3.04 -9.54 15.71
C PRO A 29 4.52 -9.93 15.49
N GLN A 30 4.98 -9.83 14.25
CA GLN A 30 6.38 -10.11 13.94
C GLN A 30 7.25 -9.05 14.64
N PRO A 31 8.37 -9.42 15.26
CA PRO A 31 9.31 -8.43 15.78
C PRO A 31 9.78 -7.51 14.66
N PHE A 32 9.68 -6.22 14.88
CA PHE A 32 10.12 -5.19 13.94
C PHE A 32 10.92 -4.11 14.65
N GLU A 33 11.70 -3.37 13.87
CA GLU A 33 12.35 -2.14 14.33
C GLU A 33 11.91 -0.99 13.42
N ARG A 34 11.45 0.13 14.01
CA ARG A 34 11.07 1.34 13.30
C ARG A 34 12.26 2.29 13.22
N HIS A 35 12.50 2.82 12.05
CA HIS A 35 13.61 3.72 11.75
C HIS A 35 13.16 4.96 10.99
N GLU A 36 14.04 5.96 10.96
CA GLU A 36 13.90 7.16 10.14
C GLU A 36 15.22 7.46 9.42
N PHE A 37 15.16 7.72 8.13
CA PHE A 37 16.27 8.20 7.34
C PHE A 37 15.98 9.61 6.85
N VAL A 38 16.90 10.57 7.12
CA VAL A 38 16.75 11.97 6.73
C VAL A 38 17.73 12.33 5.63
N ILE A 39 17.19 12.77 4.51
CA ILE A 39 17.96 13.23 3.36
C ILE A 39 18.01 14.76 3.40
N THR A 40 19.21 15.32 3.52
CA THR A 40 19.41 16.77 3.44
C THR A 40 19.40 17.25 1.98
N ASN A 41 18.75 18.39 1.73
CA ASN A 41 18.64 19.01 0.41
C ASN A 41 18.11 18.06 -0.67
N PHE A 42 17.02 17.37 -0.36
CA PHE A 42 16.37 16.46 -1.32
C PHE A 42 15.71 17.26 -2.44
N LYS A 43 16.21 17.10 -3.66
CA LYS A 43 15.67 17.75 -4.85
C LYS A 43 14.62 16.84 -5.48
N THR A 44 13.39 17.31 -5.53
CA THR A 44 12.28 16.61 -6.18
C THR A 44 12.33 16.77 -7.70
N GLU A 45 11.65 15.91 -8.45
CA GLU A 45 11.48 16.04 -9.90
C GLU A 45 10.74 17.33 -10.30
N SER A 46 9.89 17.86 -9.40
CA SER A 46 9.24 19.17 -9.61
C SER A 46 10.21 20.36 -9.57
N GLY A 47 11.48 20.10 -9.22
CA GLY A 47 12.53 21.10 -9.13
C GLY A 47 12.65 21.80 -7.78
N VAL A 48 11.76 21.49 -6.84
CA VAL A 48 11.80 22.02 -5.47
C VAL A 48 12.83 21.24 -4.66
N THR A 49 13.58 21.94 -3.81
CA THR A 49 14.49 21.29 -2.86
C THR A 49 13.93 21.37 -1.45
N LEU A 50 13.63 20.23 -0.85
CA LEU A 50 13.30 20.10 0.55
C LEU A 50 14.59 20.16 1.37
N PRO A 51 14.72 21.03 2.37
CA PRO A 51 15.91 21.08 3.24
C PRO A 51 16.16 19.75 3.94
N GLN A 52 15.08 19.08 4.32
CA GLN A 52 15.09 17.74 4.90
C GLN A 52 13.90 16.94 4.33
N ALA A 53 14.19 15.75 3.82
CA ALA A 53 13.18 14.76 3.44
C ALA A 53 13.38 13.52 4.32
N ARG A 54 12.38 13.19 5.12
CA ARG A 54 12.38 12.03 6.03
C ARG A 54 11.64 10.88 5.41
N VAL A 55 12.28 9.72 5.38
CA VAL A 55 11.67 8.42 5.03
C VAL A 55 11.56 7.60 6.31
N VAL A 56 10.35 7.21 6.69
CA VAL A 56 10.09 6.23 7.75
C VAL A 56 10.11 4.83 7.15
N TYR A 57 10.68 3.87 7.87
CA TYR A 57 10.69 2.48 7.45
C TYR A 57 10.74 1.53 8.63
N GLY A 58 10.26 0.31 8.42
CA GLY A 58 10.39 -0.79 9.36
C GLY A 58 11.29 -1.89 8.83
N THR A 59 11.98 -2.58 9.73
CA THR A 59 12.78 -3.77 9.38
C THR A 59 12.32 -4.99 10.16
N TYR A 60 12.37 -6.16 9.50
CA TYR A 60 11.97 -7.45 10.08
C TYR A 60 13.03 -8.49 9.74
N GLY A 61 13.28 -9.43 10.65
CA GLY A 61 14.30 -10.45 10.48
C GLY A 61 15.72 -9.94 10.68
N HIS A 62 16.71 -10.65 10.14
CA HIS A 62 18.12 -10.32 10.33
C HIS A 62 18.87 -10.24 9.00
N LEU A 63 19.60 -9.13 8.82
CA LEU A 63 20.48 -8.95 7.69
C LEU A 63 21.70 -9.89 7.82
N ASN A 64 21.92 -10.75 6.83
CA ASN A 64 23.10 -11.63 6.83
C ASN A 64 24.37 -10.88 6.40
N ALA A 65 25.53 -11.50 6.62
CA ALA A 65 26.82 -10.86 6.36
C ALA A 65 27.06 -10.53 4.87
N SER A 66 26.50 -11.33 3.95
CA SER A 66 26.57 -11.11 2.50
C SER A 66 25.57 -10.10 1.97
N LYS A 67 24.57 -9.71 2.80
CA LYS A 67 23.47 -8.79 2.45
C LYS A 67 22.65 -9.26 1.23
N ASP A 68 22.59 -10.55 0.97
CA ASP A 68 21.88 -11.14 -0.17
C ASP A 68 20.46 -11.65 0.17
N ASN A 69 20.02 -11.45 1.41
CA ASN A 69 18.71 -11.87 1.90
C ASN A 69 17.70 -10.72 2.03
N VAL A 70 17.96 -9.58 1.42
CA VAL A 70 17.12 -8.38 1.55
C VAL A 70 15.92 -8.45 0.61
N VAL A 71 14.73 -8.14 1.14
CA VAL A 71 13.51 -7.90 0.36
C VAL A 71 13.00 -6.50 0.66
N LEU A 72 12.81 -5.70 -0.38
CA LEU A 72 12.23 -4.36 -0.28
C LEU A 72 10.71 -4.43 -0.44
N LEU A 73 9.99 -3.78 0.47
CA LEU A 73 8.53 -3.72 0.54
C LEU A 73 8.07 -2.25 0.53
N PRO A 74 7.96 -1.61 -0.64
CA PRO A 74 7.47 -0.23 -0.72
C PRO A 74 5.98 -0.17 -0.37
N SER A 75 5.60 0.76 0.52
CA SER A 75 4.21 0.90 0.98
C SER A 75 3.27 1.40 -0.14
N HIS A 76 1.99 1.28 0.12
CA HIS A 76 0.94 1.77 -0.77
C HIS A 76 0.23 3.00 -0.18
N TYR A 77 -0.83 3.48 -0.82
CA TYR A 77 -1.59 4.66 -0.42
C TYR A 77 -1.94 4.62 1.07
N LEU A 78 -1.53 5.65 1.81
CA LEU A 78 -1.71 5.85 3.26
C LEU A 78 -1.16 4.75 4.18
N ALA A 79 -0.57 3.70 3.63
CA ALA A 79 -0.02 2.62 4.44
C ALA A 79 1.27 3.05 5.16
N ASP A 80 1.44 2.48 6.33
CA ASP A 80 2.72 2.44 7.03
C ASP A 80 3.53 1.17 6.65
N PHE A 81 4.64 0.94 7.32
CA PHE A 81 5.51 -0.22 7.06
C PHE A 81 4.90 -1.57 7.50
N HIS A 82 3.76 -1.57 8.21
CA HIS A 82 3.05 -2.80 8.62
C HIS A 82 2.22 -3.42 7.49
N GLY A 83 2.04 -2.73 6.37
CA GLY A 83 1.14 -3.12 5.28
C GLY A 83 1.38 -4.51 4.65
N TYR A 84 2.53 -5.17 4.94
CA TYR A 84 2.88 -6.49 4.42
C TYR A 84 3.02 -7.58 5.50
N GLU A 85 2.61 -7.32 6.74
CA GLU A 85 2.74 -8.31 7.82
C GLU A 85 1.97 -9.60 7.56
N TRP A 86 0.82 -9.52 6.85
CA TRP A 86 0.03 -10.67 6.42
C TRP A 86 0.78 -11.64 5.49
N LEU A 87 1.82 -11.16 4.79
CA LEU A 87 2.68 -11.94 3.89
C LEU A 87 3.97 -12.42 4.58
N SER A 88 4.22 -11.96 5.81
CA SER A 88 5.51 -12.06 6.51
C SER A 88 5.45 -13.05 7.67
N GLY A 89 6.55 -13.74 7.92
CA GLY A 89 6.73 -14.61 9.08
C GLY A 89 6.95 -16.08 8.74
N PRO A 90 7.16 -16.92 9.76
CA PRO A 90 7.37 -18.36 9.57
C PRO A 90 6.21 -19.02 8.81
N GLY A 91 6.52 -19.71 7.72
CA GLY A 91 5.52 -20.38 6.86
C GLY A 91 4.86 -19.49 5.83
N HIS A 92 5.09 -18.18 5.84
CA HIS A 92 4.66 -17.24 4.81
C HIS A 92 5.72 -17.11 3.70
N ALA A 93 5.34 -16.46 2.60
CA ALA A 93 6.25 -16.22 1.48
C ALA A 93 7.48 -15.42 1.89
N LEU A 94 7.32 -14.52 2.86
CA LEU A 94 8.39 -13.69 3.42
C LEU A 94 8.81 -14.21 4.81
N ASP A 95 9.47 -15.36 4.83
CA ASP A 95 9.96 -15.99 6.04
C ASP A 95 11.07 -15.17 6.70
N THR A 96 10.74 -14.43 7.75
CA THR A 96 11.65 -13.54 8.49
C THR A 96 12.76 -14.27 9.24
N SER A 97 12.72 -15.61 9.35
CA SER A 97 13.84 -16.39 9.84
C SER A 97 14.99 -16.50 8.82
N LYS A 98 14.72 -16.20 7.54
CA LYS A 98 15.66 -16.32 6.42
C LYS A 98 15.88 -14.99 5.69
N LEU A 99 14.88 -14.14 5.69
CA LEU A 99 14.86 -12.88 4.94
C LEU A 99 14.97 -11.68 5.88
N TYR A 100 15.62 -10.64 5.40
CA TYR A 100 15.61 -9.32 5.99
C TYR A 100 14.70 -8.42 5.16
N LEU A 101 13.59 -8.00 5.75
CA LEU A 101 12.60 -7.18 5.09
C LEU A 101 12.86 -5.70 5.43
N VAL A 102 12.85 -4.86 4.41
CA VAL A 102 12.88 -3.41 4.54
C VAL A 102 11.56 -2.88 3.98
N ALA A 103 10.64 -2.51 4.86
CA ALA A 103 9.33 -1.98 4.51
C ALA A 103 9.34 -0.45 4.64
N THR A 104 9.18 0.26 3.53
CA THR A 104 9.35 1.72 3.46
C THR A 104 8.03 2.43 3.30
N GLU A 105 7.94 3.66 3.83
CA GLU A 105 6.75 4.48 3.76
C GLU A 105 6.88 5.60 2.73
N LEU A 106 5.81 5.82 1.96
CA LEU A 106 5.71 6.89 0.96
C LEU A 106 5.72 8.28 1.60
N PHE A 107 6.23 9.27 0.89
CA PHE A 107 5.96 10.68 1.21
C PHE A 107 4.45 10.95 1.19
N GLY A 108 3.99 11.78 2.11
CA GLY A 108 2.58 12.16 2.20
C GLY A 108 1.69 11.18 2.98
N ASN A 109 2.25 10.22 3.72
CA ASN A 109 1.45 9.31 4.55
C ASN A 109 1.25 9.79 6.00
N GLY A 110 1.74 10.99 6.34
CA GLY A 110 1.69 11.55 7.70
C GLY A 110 2.86 11.14 8.61
N HIS A 111 3.67 10.16 8.24
CA HIS A 111 4.84 9.70 8.99
C HIS A 111 6.16 10.08 8.31
N SER A 112 6.37 9.70 7.07
CA SER A 112 7.41 10.28 6.20
C SER A 112 7.12 11.75 5.96
N SER A 113 8.03 12.50 5.34
CA SER A 113 7.77 13.92 5.04
C SER A 113 6.44 14.09 4.29
N SER A 114 5.58 14.92 4.83
CA SER A 114 4.19 15.09 4.42
C SER A 114 3.74 16.55 4.56
N PRO A 115 2.71 16.99 3.85
CA PRO A 115 2.07 18.28 4.06
C PRO A 115 1.77 18.59 5.53
N SER A 116 1.24 17.61 6.26
CA SER A 116 0.81 17.75 7.65
C SER A 116 1.97 17.93 8.65
N ASN A 117 3.15 17.37 8.37
CA ASN A 117 4.27 17.29 9.32
C ASN A 117 5.53 18.07 8.92
N THR A 118 5.52 18.72 7.74
CA THR A 118 6.65 19.51 7.27
C THR A 118 6.44 20.98 7.69
N PRO A 119 7.49 21.67 8.24
CA PRO A 119 7.36 23.05 8.65
C PRO A 119 7.27 24.01 7.46
N ALA A 120 6.84 25.25 7.72
CA ALA A 120 6.90 26.32 6.74
C ALA A 120 8.32 26.48 6.16
N PRO A 121 8.48 26.80 4.87
CA PRO A 121 7.44 27.22 3.93
C PRO A 121 6.70 26.06 3.24
N PHE A 122 7.01 24.80 3.52
CA PHE A 122 6.49 23.61 2.82
C PHE A 122 5.30 22.94 3.55
N HIS A 123 4.68 23.60 4.51
CA HIS A 123 3.53 23.09 5.23
C HIS A 123 2.24 23.13 4.39
N GLY A 124 1.36 22.14 4.59
CA GLY A 124 0.03 22.10 4.00
C GLY A 124 0.07 22.09 2.45
N PRO A 125 -0.75 22.90 1.76
CA PRO A 125 -0.84 22.89 0.30
C PRO A 125 0.44 23.38 -0.40
N ARG A 126 1.41 23.90 0.34
CA ARG A 126 2.70 24.35 -0.18
C ARG A 126 3.76 23.24 -0.22
N PHE A 127 3.41 22.03 0.25
CA PHE A 127 4.30 20.89 0.11
C PHE A 127 4.53 20.58 -1.38
N PRO A 128 5.77 20.27 -1.82
CA PRO A 128 6.05 20.06 -3.23
C PRO A 128 5.31 18.84 -3.77
N VAL A 129 4.97 18.92 -5.04
CA VAL A 129 4.45 17.75 -5.78
C VAL A 129 5.52 16.66 -5.79
N MET A 130 5.11 15.46 -5.40
CA MET A 130 5.94 14.26 -5.41
C MET A 130 5.56 13.34 -6.58
N THR A 131 6.50 12.53 -7.02
CA THR A 131 6.30 11.47 -7.98
C THR A 131 6.64 10.11 -7.36
N ILE A 132 6.26 9.02 -8.00
CA ILE A 132 6.73 7.68 -7.63
C ILE A 132 8.26 7.60 -7.74
N ARG A 133 8.88 8.29 -8.73
CA ARG A 133 10.35 8.34 -8.86
C ARG A 133 11.02 9.07 -7.70
N ASP A 134 10.43 10.14 -7.17
CA ASP A 134 10.95 10.81 -5.97
C ASP A 134 10.99 9.84 -4.77
N ASN A 135 9.95 9.04 -4.60
CA ASN A 135 9.89 8.02 -3.55
C ASN A 135 10.94 6.92 -3.77
N VAL A 136 11.06 6.42 -5.00
CA VAL A 136 12.06 5.41 -5.37
C VAL A 136 13.48 5.93 -5.17
N GLU A 137 13.78 7.19 -5.56
CA GLU A 137 15.07 7.84 -5.34
C GLU A 137 15.41 7.96 -3.85
N ALA A 138 14.46 8.41 -3.04
CA ALA A 138 14.66 8.55 -1.59
C ALA A 138 14.97 7.20 -0.93
N VAL A 139 14.26 6.14 -1.34
CA VAL A 139 14.49 4.78 -0.83
C VAL A 139 15.79 4.17 -1.39
N HIS A 140 16.16 4.47 -2.64
CA HIS A 140 17.46 4.07 -3.18
C HIS A 140 18.60 4.64 -2.35
N ARG A 141 18.51 5.92 -1.97
CA ARG A 141 19.50 6.56 -1.10
C ARG A 141 19.50 5.95 0.30
N LEU A 142 18.31 5.66 0.89
CA LEU A 142 18.22 4.94 2.16
C LEU A 142 19.00 3.61 2.09
N LEU A 143 18.74 2.80 1.07
CA LEU A 143 19.39 1.49 0.94
C LEU A 143 20.90 1.61 0.74
N THR A 144 21.34 2.50 -0.15
CA THR A 144 22.74 2.60 -0.54
C THR A 144 23.59 3.45 0.42
N GLU A 145 23.06 4.59 0.90
CA GLU A 145 23.82 5.55 1.72
C GLU A 145 23.75 5.20 3.21
N ASP A 146 22.63 4.67 3.73
CA ASP A 146 22.44 4.35 5.16
C ASP A 146 22.67 2.85 5.43
N LEU A 147 21.86 1.99 4.85
CA LEU A 147 21.93 0.55 5.08
C LEU A 147 23.10 -0.15 4.36
N LYS A 148 23.78 0.54 3.44
CA LYS A 148 24.87 -0.01 2.61
C LYS A 148 24.45 -1.28 1.87
N ILE A 149 23.22 -1.29 1.36
CA ILE A 149 22.64 -2.34 0.54
C ILE A 149 22.64 -1.85 -0.90
N THR A 150 23.37 -2.51 -1.78
CA THR A 150 23.50 -2.13 -3.20
C THR A 150 22.74 -3.06 -4.14
N HIS A 151 22.13 -4.12 -3.60
CA HIS A 151 21.33 -5.08 -4.34
C HIS A 151 20.32 -5.74 -3.40
N VAL A 152 19.12 -6.09 -3.90
CA VAL A 152 18.10 -6.77 -3.12
C VAL A 152 17.64 -8.05 -3.84
N ARG A 153 17.28 -9.06 -3.06
CA ARG A 153 16.76 -10.32 -3.58
C ARG A 153 15.42 -10.16 -4.31
N ALA A 154 14.56 -9.27 -3.80
CA ALA A 154 13.29 -8.97 -4.45
C ALA A 154 12.77 -7.59 -4.05
N ILE A 155 11.91 -7.04 -4.92
CA ILE A 155 11.05 -5.89 -4.62
C ILE A 155 9.61 -6.37 -4.79
N ILE A 156 8.80 -6.22 -3.74
CA ILE A 156 7.41 -6.71 -3.72
C ILE A 156 6.50 -5.56 -3.36
N GLY A 157 5.58 -5.20 -4.24
CA GLY A 157 4.69 -4.08 -4.05
C GLY A 157 3.23 -4.41 -4.36
N PHE A 158 2.34 -3.85 -3.55
CA PHE A 158 0.90 -3.81 -3.75
C PHE A 158 0.45 -2.39 -4.09
N SER A 159 -0.50 -2.22 -5.03
CA SER A 159 -1.11 -0.92 -5.34
C SER A 159 -0.07 0.13 -5.74
N MET A 160 0.02 1.29 -5.06
CA MET A 160 1.11 2.25 -5.28
C MET A 160 2.50 1.65 -4.96
N GLY A 161 2.57 0.63 -4.10
CA GLY A 161 3.80 -0.14 -3.91
C GLY A 161 4.19 -0.94 -5.16
N ALA A 162 3.21 -1.46 -5.91
CA ALA A 162 3.45 -2.09 -7.21
C ALA A 162 3.90 -1.07 -8.27
N GLN A 163 3.33 0.14 -8.26
CA GLN A 163 3.83 1.25 -9.09
C GLN A 163 5.30 1.56 -8.79
N GLN A 164 5.68 1.58 -7.50
CA GLN A 164 7.07 1.71 -7.11
C GLN A 164 7.91 0.53 -7.59
N ALA A 165 7.42 -0.71 -7.50
CA ALA A 165 8.14 -1.90 -7.94
C ALA A 165 8.43 -1.87 -9.46
N PHE A 166 7.47 -1.43 -10.29
CA PHE A 166 7.70 -1.16 -11.71
C PHE A 166 8.74 -0.05 -11.92
N GLN A 167 8.62 1.02 -11.16
CA GLN A 167 9.56 2.15 -11.27
C GLN A 167 10.98 1.74 -10.90
N TRP A 168 11.16 0.92 -9.86
CA TRP A 168 12.45 0.33 -9.51
C TRP A 168 13.04 -0.48 -10.65
N ALA A 169 12.25 -1.38 -11.26
CA ALA A 169 12.69 -2.21 -12.36
C ALA A 169 13.14 -1.42 -13.59
N VAL A 170 12.58 -0.22 -13.79
CA VAL A 170 12.94 0.68 -14.91
C VAL A 170 14.09 1.62 -14.55
N SER A 171 14.06 2.24 -13.35
CA SER A 171 15.10 3.21 -12.93
C SER A 171 16.41 2.54 -12.53
N TYR A 172 16.33 1.36 -11.92
CA TYR A 172 17.47 0.62 -11.37
C TYR A 172 17.43 -0.85 -11.80
N PRO A 173 17.58 -1.15 -13.10
CA PRO A 173 17.28 -2.46 -13.68
C PRO A 173 18.16 -3.61 -13.20
N ASP A 174 19.26 -3.31 -12.53
CA ASP A 174 20.21 -4.29 -11.99
C ASP A 174 20.20 -4.33 -10.45
N PHE A 175 19.28 -3.62 -9.79
CA PHE A 175 19.24 -3.48 -8.32
C PHE A 175 18.55 -4.64 -7.60
N ALA A 176 17.73 -5.43 -8.30
CA ALA A 176 17.01 -6.56 -7.73
C ALA A 176 17.15 -7.82 -8.59
N ASP A 177 17.08 -9.02 -7.97
CA ASP A 177 17.00 -10.26 -8.72
C ASP A 177 15.65 -10.48 -9.39
N ARG A 178 14.56 -9.97 -8.78
CA ARG A 178 13.18 -10.17 -9.24
C ARG A 178 12.22 -9.12 -8.66
N VAL A 179 11.07 -8.98 -9.32
CA VAL A 179 10.03 -8.04 -8.92
C VAL A 179 8.68 -8.75 -8.84
N VAL A 180 7.89 -8.38 -7.83
CA VAL A 180 6.48 -8.78 -7.70
C VAL A 180 5.61 -7.53 -7.64
N ALA A 181 4.59 -7.45 -8.48
CA ALA A 181 3.62 -6.37 -8.51
C ALA A 181 2.20 -6.93 -8.38
N THR A 182 1.51 -6.61 -7.29
CA THR A 182 0.11 -7.02 -7.07
C THR A 182 -0.82 -5.82 -7.18
N CYS A 183 -1.91 -5.93 -7.93
CA CYS A 183 -2.96 -4.92 -8.07
C CYS A 183 -2.41 -3.49 -8.29
N GLY A 184 -1.51 -3.32 -9.25
CA GLY A 184 -0.94 -2.04 -9.65
C GLY A 184 -0.44 -2.10 -11.09
N THR A 185 -0.20 -0.93 -11.72
CA THR A 185 0.23 -0.79 -13.11
C THR A 185 1.49 0.05 -13.24
N ALA A 186 2.21 -0.10 -14.34
CA ALA A 186 3.40 0.69 -14.65
C ALA A 186 3.08 2.15 -15.03
N LYS A 187 1.81 2.44 -15.28
CA LYS A 187 1.29 3.77 -15.58
C LYS A 187 -0.11 3.95 -15.03
N THR A 188 -0.45 5.15 -14.58
CA THR A 188 -1.83 5.51 -14.29
C THR A 188 -2.55 5.87 -15.59
N TYR A 189 -3.46 4.99 -15.99
CA TYR A 189 -4.27 5.18 -17.20
C TYR A 189 -5.44 6.15 -16.94
N PRO A 190 -6.07 6.72 -18.00
CA PRO A 190 -7.13 7.72 -17.85
C PRO A 190 -8.30 7.31 -16.94
N HIS A 191 -8.67 6.02 -16.90
CA HIS A 191 -9.69 5.51 -15.97
C HIS A 191 -9.30 5.76 -14.50
N GLY A 192 -8.07 5.40 -14.11
CA GLY A 192 -7.54 5.63 -12.77
C GLY A 192 -7.43 7.12 -12.45
N PHE A 193 -6.98 7.93 -13.42
CA PHE A 193 -6.88 9.39 -13.28
C PHE A 193 -8.25 10.02 -12.99
N VAL A 194 -9.29 9.74 -13.78
CA VAL A 194 -10.64 10.29 -13.58
C VAL A 194 -11.24 9.87 -12.25
N ARG A 195 -10.99 8.63 -11.82
CA ARG A 195 -11.42 8.14 -10.51
C ARG A 195 -10.78 8.96 -9.37
N LEU A 196 -9.47 9.20 -9.42
CA LEU A 196 -8.75 9.98 -8.40
C LEU A 196 -9.23 11.44 -8.38
N GLU A 197 -9.43 12.06 -9.54
CA GLU A 197 -10.00 13.40 -9.62
C GLU A 197 -11.41 13.48 -9.01
N GLY A 198 -12.25 12.46 -9.20
CA GLY A 198 -13.56 12.38 -8.56
C GLY A 198 -13.48 12.34 -7.03
N GLN A 199 -12.48 11.65 -6.49
CA GLN A 199 -12.21 11.58 -5.05
C GLN A 199 -11.69 12.91 -4.50
N ILE A 200 -10.76 13.55 -5.21
CA ILE A 200 -10.23 14.87 -4.86
C ILE A 200 -11.37 15.90 -4.89
N ALA A 201 -12.20 15.87 -5.92
CA ALA A 201 -13.34 16.78 -6.03
C ALA A 201 -14.32 16.61 -4.87
N ALA A 202 -14.61 15.37 -4.45
CA ALA A 202 -15.48 15.11 -3.30
C ALA A 202 -14.91 15.69 -1.99
N LEU A 203 -13.59 15.54 -1.78
CA LEU A 203 -12.92 16.08 -0.59
C LEU A 203 -12.89 17.60 -0.61
N THR A 204 -12.50 18.21 -1.73
CA THR A 204 -12.29 19.66 -1.84
C THR A 204 -13.59 20.47 -1.94
N ALA A 205 -14.75 19.81 -2.16
CA ALA A 205 -16.06 20.44 -2.13
C ALA A 205 -16.47 20.91 -0.72
N ASP A 206 -15.80 20.45 0.33
CA ASP A 206 -16.04 20.97 1.69
C ASP A 206 -15.50 22.40 1.82
N ALA A 207 -16.37 23.34 2.16
CA ALA A 207 -15.98 24.74 2.38
C ALA A 207 -14.92 24.93 3.49
N ALA A 208 -14.80 23.95 4.42
CA ALA A 208 -13.79 23.94 5.45
C ALA A 208 -12.39 23.63 4.90
N PHE A 209 -12.26 23.08 3.68
CA PHE A 209 -10.97 22.74 3.04
C PHE A 209 -10.12 23.98 2.72
N LYS A 210 -10.73 25.10 2.32
CA LYS A 210 -10.08 26.41 2.07
C LYS A 210 -8.80 26.31 1.24
N ASP A 211 -8.89 25.63 0.10
CA ASP A 211 -7.76 25.39 -0.79
C ASP A 211 -6.53 24.74 -0.11
N GLY A 212 -6.77 23.99 0.96
CA GLY A 212 -5.75 23.31 1.75
C GLY A 212 -5.20 24.11 2.95
N ASP A 213 -5.56 25.39 3.10
CA ASP A 213 -5.17 26.26 4.24
C ASP A 213 -6.20 26.21 5.39
N TYR A 214 -6.69 25.03 5.73
CA TYR A 214 -7.63 24.84 6.83
C TYR A 214 -6.94 24.88 8.20
N THR A 215 -7.67 25.34 9.20
CA THR A 215 -7.27 25.32 10.62
C THR A 215 -7.94 24.22 11.42
N SER A 216 -8.97 23.60 10.84
CA SER A 216 -9.69 22.44 11.37
C SER A 216 -9.92 21.47 10.21
N PRO A 217 -9.83 20.17 10.41
CA PRO A 217 -9.99 19.19 9.34
C PRO A 217 -11.30 19.38 8.57
N PRO A 218 -11.30 19.31 7.22
CA PRO A 218 -12.51 19.34 6.40
C PRO A 218 -13.23 17.98 6.50
N THR A 219 -13.83 17.71 7.65
CA THR A 219 -14.38 16.39 8.02
C THR A 219 -15.42 15.89 7.02
N ARG A 220 -16.32 16.78 6.55
CA ARG A 220 -17.36 16.40 5.58
C ARG A 220 -16.77 16.02 4.23
N GLY A 221 -15.71 16.71 3.82
CA GLY A 221 -14.97 16.39 2.61
C GLY A 221 -14.25 15.05 2.71
N ILE A 222 -13.58 14.78 3.85
CA ILE A 222 -12.93 13.49 4.13
C ILE A 222 -13.95 12.35 4.15
N GLU A 223 -15.12 12.55 4.76
CA GLU A 223 -16.20 11.57 4.76
C GLU A 223 -16.78 11.32 3.34
N ALA A 224 -16.94 12.37 2.54
CA ALA A 224 -17.38 12.24 1.15
C ALA A 224 -16.35 11.48 0.31
N PHE A 225 -15.07 11.81 0.47
CA PHE A 225 -13.96 11.08 -0.13
C PHE A 225 -14.00 9.59 0.24
N ALA A 226 -14.18 9.23 1.52
CA ALA A 226 -14.22 7.84 1.99
C ALA A 226 -15.36 7.05 1.33
N VAL A 227 -16.53 7.64 1.15
CA VAL A 227 -17.67 7.01 0.48
C VAL A 227 -17.35 6.74 -1.01
N VAL A 228 -16.81 7.74 -1.72
CA VAL A 228 -16.41 7.57 -3.13
C VAL A 228 -15.31 6.52 -3.25
N TRP A 229 -14.32 6.54 -2.35
CA TRP A 229 -13.25 5.55 -2.31
C TRP A 229 -13.77 4.12 -2.20
N THR A 230 -14.69 3.89 -1.25
CA THR A 230 -15.23 2.57 -0.94
C THR A 230 -15.98 1.95 -2.11
N ALA A 231 -16.66 2.75 -2.93
CA ALA A 231 -17.40 2.27 -4.10
C ALA A 231 -16.48 1.57 -5.14
N TRP A 232 -15.20 1.94 -5.18
CA TRP A 232 -14.21 1.40 -6.13
C TRP A 232 -13.29 0.34 -5.52
N LEU A 233 -13.23 0.25 -4.18
CA LEU A 233 -12.31 -0.64 -3.47
C LEU A 233 -12.64 -2.12 -3.70
N PHE A 234 -13.91 -2.44 -3.71
CA PHE A 234 -14.44 -3.79 -3.89
C PHE A 234 -15.13 -3.97 -5.25
N SER A 235 -15.24 -5.20 -5.73
CA SER A 235 -15.93 -5.49 -6.97
C SER A 235 -17.45 -5.27 -6.86
N GLN A 236 -18.12 -5.04 -7.99
CA GLN A 236 -19.58 -4.98 -8.04
C GLN A 236 -20.22 -6.27 -7.51
N GLU A 237 -19.63 -7.42 -7.80
CA GLU A 237 -20.09 -8.73 -7.35
C GLU A 237 -19.95 -8.90 -5.84
N TRP A 238 -18.89 -8.35 -5.22
CA TRP A 238 -18.70 -8.32 -3.78
C TRP A 238 -19.85 -7.59 -3.08
N TRP A 239 -20.24 -6.43 -3.59
CA TRP A 239 -21.40 -5.69 -3.09
C TRP A 239 -22.71 -6.45 -3.28
N ARG A 240 -22.95 -7.00 -4.48
CA ARG A 240 -24.18 -7.71 -4.82
C ARG A 240 -24.38 -8.99 -4.00
N ARG A 241 -23.28 -9.70 -3.68
CA ARG A 241 -23.33 -10.92 -2.85
C ARG A 241 -23.20 -10.63 -1.36
N GLU A 242 -23.09 -9.37 -0.97
CA GLU A 242 -22.93 -8.95 0.43
C GLU A 242 -21.74 -9.66 1.12
N LEU A 243 -20.59 -9.84 0.42
CA LEU A 243 -19.43 -10.55 0.97
C LEU A 243 -18.83 -9.82 2.18
N TRP A 244 -19.17 -8.56 2.40
CA TRP A 244 -18.85 -7.83 3.64
C TRP A 244 -19.38 -8.52 4.90
N ARG A 245 -20.42 -9.36 4.80
CA ARG A 245 -20.95 -10.13 5.93
C ARG A 245 -19.99 -11.18 6.46
N GLU A 246 -18.96 -11.55 5.67
CA GLU A 246 -17.92 -12.49 6.09
C GLU A 246 -16.93 -11.85 7.09
N THR A 247 -16.79 -10.53 7.06
CA THR A 247 -15.82 -9.79 7.88
C THR A 247 -16.46 -8.91 8.95
N GLU A 248 -17.71 -8.52 8.74
CA GLU A 248 -18.44 -7.68 9.68
C GLU A 248 -19.07 -8.49 10.82
N LYS A 249 -19.38 -7.80 11.92
CA LYS A 249 -20.09 -8.41 13.05
C LYS A 249 -21.46 -8.92 12.61
N PRO A 250 -21.91 -10.10 13.08
CA PRO A 250 -23.26 -10.60 12.79
C PRO A 250 -24.34 -9.56 13.11
N GLY A 251 -25.25 -9.33 12.16
CA GLY A 251 -26.33 -8.37 12.29
C GLY A 251 -26.02 -6.95 11.83
N THR A 252 -24.78 -6.65 11.38
CA THR A 252 -24.46 -5.36 10.75
C THR A 252 -25.37 -5.11 9.55
N THR A 253 -26.03 -3.96 9.50
CA THR A 253 -26.82 -3.56 8.33
C THR A 253 -25.94 -2.85 7.29
N PHE A 254 -26.47 -2.74 6.06
CA PHE A 254 -25.75 -2.00 5.00
C PHE A 254 -25.52 -0.54 5.37
N GLU A 255 -26.49 0.11 6.02
CA GLU A 255 -26.36 1.50 6.48
C GLU A 255 -25.27 1.66 7.55
N GLN A 256 -25.16 0.67 8.45
CA GLN A 256 -24.09 0.66 9.45
C GLN A 256 -22.73 0.46 8.80
N LEU A 257 -22.61 -0.48 7.85
CA LEU A 257 -21.40 -0.68 7.05
C LEU A 257 -20.98 0.61 6.33
N LEU A 258 -21.92 1.24 5.60
CA LEU A 258 -21.64 2.48 4.87
C LEU A 258 -21.21 3.60 5.81
N ASN A 259 -21.85 3.70 6.99
CA ASN A 259 -21.45 4.68 8.00
C ASN A 259 -20.05 4.39 8.56
N ASN A 260 -19.70 3.12 8.78
CA ASN A 260 -18.35 2.72 9.20
C ASN A 260 -17.29 3.14 8.17
N PHE A 261 -17.53 2.91 6.89
CA PHE A 261 -16.64 3.40 5.84
C PHE A 261 -16.53 4.92 5.83
N ARG A 262 -17.65 5.64 6.01
CA ARG A 262 -17.64 7.10 6.04
C ARG A 262 -16.80 7.67 7.18
N THR A 263 -16.94 7.13 8.38
CA THR A 263 -16.41 7.77 9.60
C THR A 263 -15.11 7.16 10.11
N ASN A 264 -14.83 5.89 9.76
CA ASN A 264 -13.72 5.13 10.34
C ASN A 264 -12.72 4.58 9.32
N PHE A 265 -12.94 4.82 8.02
CA PHE A 265 -12.06 4.28 6.98
C PHE A 265 -10.65 4.87 7.04
N ILE A 266 -10.55 6.17 7.36
CA ILE A 266 -9.26 6.88 7.41
C ILE A 266 -9.27 7.82 8.63
N PRO A 267 -9.33 7.28 9.84
CA PRO A 267 -9.43 8.11 11.04
C PRO A 267 -8.19 8.99 11.21
N GLY A 268 -8.40 10.29 11.37
CA GLY A 268 -7.32 11.24 11.62
C GLY A 268 -6.45 11.61 10.42
N ALA A 269 -6.81 11.18 9.20
CA ALA A 269 -6.06 11.54 7.99
C ALA A 269 -6.11 13.05 7.73
N ASP A 270 -4.97 13.62 7.35
CA ASP A 270 -4.86 14.99 6.87
C ASP A 270 -5.29 15.10 5.40
N ALA A 271 -6.11 16.07 5.07
CA ALA A 271 -6.67 16.21 3.72
C ALA A 271 -5.59 16.53 2.66
N ASN A 272 -4.56 17.30 3.00
CA ASN A 272 -3.46 17.59 2.09
C ASN A 272 -2.58 16.36 1.86
N ASP A 273 -2.39 15.51 2.89
CA ASP A 273 -1.67 14.25 2.77
C ASP A 273 -2.42 13.30 1.82
N LEU A 274 -3.73 13.16 1.99
CA LEU A 274 -4.59 12.39 1.08
C LEU A 274 -4.43 12.85 -0.37
N ILE A 275 -4.52 14.16 -0.61
CA ILE A 275 -4.43 14.75 -1.95
C ILE A 275 -3.01 14.57 -2.51
N LEU A 276 -1.97 14.77 -1.73
CA LEU A 276 -0.59 14.61 -2.20
C LEU A 276 -0.35 13.20 -2.75
N GLN A 277 -0.75 12.17 -2.01
CA GLN A 277 -0.55 10.79 -2.47
C GLN A 277 -1.42 10.47 -3.69
N MET A 278 -2.65 10.99 -3.79
CA MET A 278 -3.46 10.85 -5.01
C MET A 278 -2.77 11.51 -6.20
N ARG A 279 -2.24 12.72 -6.05
CA ARG A 279 -1.48 13.41 -7.11
C ARG A 279 -0.18 12.68 -7.48
N THR A 280 0.47 12.04 -6.51
CA THR A 280 1.62 11.17 -6.75
C THR A 280 1.22 9.96 -7.59
N TRP A 281 0.08 9.34 -7.27
CA TRP A 281 -0.48 8.22 -8.03
C TRP A 281 -0.85 8.61 -9.47
N GLU A 282 -1.55 9.73 -9.66
CA GLU A 282 -1.94 10.23 -10.99
C GLU A 282 -0.76 10.43 -11.93
N LYS A 283 0.36 10.91 -11.38
CA LYS A 283 1.57 11.21 -12.15
C LYS A 283 2.42 9.99 -12.48
N HIS A 284 2.05 8.81 -12.00
CA HIS A 284 2.86 7.62 -12.24
C HIS A 284 2.83 7.20 -13.71
N ASP A 285 4.01 7.17 -14.31
CA ASP A 285 4.28 6.67 -15.67
C ASP A 285 5.76 6.30 -15.76
N VAL A 286 6.06 5.01 -15.87
CA VAL A 286 7.46 4.57 -16.06
C VAL A 286 8.05 5.05 -17.39
N GLY A 287 7.22 5.31 -18.40
CA GLY A 287 7.65 5.90 -19.68
C GLY A 287 8.19 7.31 -19.54
N ALA A 288 7.76 8.05 -18.51
CA ALA A 288 8.28 9.38 -18.20
C ALA A 288 9.68 9.35 -17.53
N THR A 289 10.23 8.16 -17.22
CA THR A 289 11.62 8.04 -16.74
C THR A 289 12.60 8.57 -17.79
N PRO A 290 13.64 9.34 -17.41
CA PRO A 290 14.62 9.87 -18.33
C PRO A 290 15.20 8.79 -19.28
N GLY A 291 15.23 9.09 -20.58
CA GLY A 291 15.69 8.18 -21.63
C GLY A 291 14.57 7.44 -22.38
N PHE A 292 13.33 7.44 -21.87
CA PHE A 292 12.19 6.78 -22.53
C PHE A 292 11.27 7.73 -23.29
N GLY A 293 11.27 9.05 -22.97
CA GLY A 293 10.55 10.07 -23.72
C GLY A 293 9.02 9.99 -23.64
N GLY A 294 8.47 9.42 -22.57
CA GLY A 294 7.04 9.21 -22.38
C GLY A 294 6.52 7.88 -22.94
N ASP A 295 7.40 7.05 -23.50
CA ASP A 295 7.05 5.77 -24.10
C ASP A 295 7.05 4.65 -23.03
N VAL A 296 5.86 4.31 -22.53
CA VAL A 296 5.68 3.27 -21.50
C VAL A 296 6.06 1.89 -22.03
N GLU A 297 5.77 1.58 -23.30
CA GLU A 297 6.11 0.28 -23.88
C GLU A 297 7.63 0.07 -23.97
N LYS A 298 8.35 1.13 -24.38
CA LYS A 298 9.81 1.11 -24.42
C LYS A 298 10.39 0.92 -23.02
N ALA A 299 9.83 1.58 -22.01
CA ALA A 299 10.24 1.42 -20.61
C ALA A 299 9.98 -0.01 -20.10
N LEU A 300 8.82 -0.59 -20.39
CA LEU A 300 8.49 -1.95 -20.03
C LEU A 300 9.43 -2.99 -20.69
N ARG A 301 9.76 -2.79 -21.97
CA ARG A 301 10.74 -3.66 -22.68
C ARG A 301 12.15 -3.58 -22.07
N SER A 302 12.48 -2.56 -21.33
CA SER A 302 13.78 -2.40 -20.68
C SER A 302 13.93 -3.19 -19.38
N ILE A 303 12.85 -3.74 -18.82
CA ILE A 303 12.87 -4.53 -17.60
C ILE A 303 13.65 -5.83 -17.81
N LYS A 304 14.74 -6.00 -17.08
CA LYS A 304 15.67 -7.13 -17.25
C LYS A 304 15.35 -8.34 -16.38
N VAL A 305 14.77 -8.09 -15.23
CA VAL A 305 14.56 -9.10 -14.18
C VAL A 305 13.24 -9.85 -14.37
N PRO A 306 13.12 -11.09 -13.88
CA PRO A 306 11.84 -11.78 -13.81
C PRO A 306 10.84 -10.95 -13.01
N LEU A 307 9.62 -10.82 -13.54
CA LEU A 307 8.53 -10.06 -12.93
C LEU A 307 7.28 -10.94 -12.78
N LEU A 308 6.82 -11.12 -11.55
CA LEU A 308 5.52 -11.72 -11.25
C LEU A 308 4.47 -10.61 -11.17
N TYR A 309 3.56 -10.59 -12.14
CA TYR A 309 2.50 -9.61 -12.23
C TYR A 309 1.17 -10.23 -11.83
N MET A 310 0.58 -9.76 -10.74
CA MET A 310 -0.63 -10.35 -10.15
C MET A 310 -1.75 -9.31 -10.02
N PRO A 311 -2.44 -8.95 -11.12
CA PRO A 311 -3.60 -8.08 -11.07
C PRO A 311 -4.79 -8.80 -10.45
N GLY A 312 -5.69 -8.11 -9.76
CA GLY A 312 -6.99 -8.64 -9.35
C GLY A 312 -7.93 -8.75 -10.56
N GLU A 313 -8.58 -9.90 -10.77
CA GLU A 313 -9.52 -10.05 -11.90
C GLU A 313 -10.69 -9.06 -11.84
N THR A 314 -11.07 -8.64 -10.64
CA THR A 314 -12.20 -7.74 -10.41
C THR A 314 -11.78 -6.39 -9.85
N ASP A 315 -10.49 -6.06 -9.90
CA ASP A 315 -9.96 -4.78 -9.44
C ASP A 315 -10.48 -3.62 -10.30
N LEU A 316 -11.12 -2.64 -9.64
CA LEU A 316 -11.65 -1.46 -10.29
C LEU A 316 -10.67 -0.27 -10.24
N TYR A 317 -9.61 -0.35 -9.41
CA TYR A 317 -8.55 0.66 -9.36
C TYR A 317 -7.53 0.46 -10.47
N PHE A 318 -7.11 -0.78 -10.67
CA PHE A 318 -6.16 -1.21 -11.68
C PHE A 318 -6.78 -2.35 -12.49
N PRO A 319 -7.60 -2.03 -13.50
CA PRO A 319 -8.29 -3.03 -14.29
C PRO A 319 -7.35 -4.08 -14.89
N VAL A 320 -7.73 -5.34 -14.82
CA VAL A 320 -6.90 -6.44 -15.34
C VAL A 320 -6.56 -6.30 -16.84
N GLY A 321 -7.37 -5.56 -17.59
CA GLY A 321 -7.11 -5.22 -18.99
C GLY A 321 -5.82 -4.44 -19.20
N ASP A 322 -5.55 -3.47 -18.32
CA ASP A 322 -4.34 -2.67 -18.37
C ASP A 322 -3.10 -3.53 -18.05
N ALA A 323 -3.21 -4.42 -17.07
CA ALA A 323 -2.13 -5.36 -16.74
C ALA A 323 -1.84 -6.34 -17.88
N ARG A 324 -2.87 -6.83 -18.58
CA ARG A 324 -2.67 -7.68 -19.78
C ARG A 324 -1.99 -6.94 -20.92
N TYR A 325 -2.34 -5.67 -21.10
CA TYR A 325 -1.68 -4.80 -22.09
C TYR A 325 -0.19 -4.61 -21.73
N GLU A 326 0.12 -4.20 -20.51
CA GLU A 326 1.50 -3.98 -20.05
C GLU A 326 2.36 -5.24 -20.11
N ALA A 327 1.82 -6.39 -19.70
CA ALA A 327 2.51 -7.67 -19.68
C ALA A 327 3.02 -8.09 -21.07
N ALA A 328 2.35 -7.67 -22.15
CA ALA A 328 2.78 -7.96 -23.51
C ALA A 328 4.15 -7.36 -23.89
N PHE A 329 4.61 -6.36 -23.15
CA PHE A 329 5.87 -5.67 -23.40
C PHE A 329 7.01 -6.06 -22.46
N ILE A 330 6.72 -6.78 -21.38
CA ILE A 330 7.73 -7.15 -20.36
C ILE A 330 8.39 -8.49 -20.74
N PRO A 331 9.70 -8.52 -20.99
CA PRO A 331 10.36 -9.71 -21.56
C PRO A 331 10.28 -10.99 -20.70
N LYS A 332 10.31 -10.85 -19.37
CA LYS A 332 10.34 -11.98 -18.43
C LYS A 332 9.18 -11.91 -17.44
N VAL A 333 7.96 -11.70 -17.95
CA VAL A 333 6.78 -11.61 -17.11
C VAL A 333 6.10 -12.96 -16.90
N SER A 334 5.67 -13.19 -15.67
CA SER A 334 4.67 -14.21 -15.31
C SER A 334 3.39 -13.48 -14.90
N LEU A 335 2.41 -13.41 -15.81
CA LEU A 335 1.11 -12.79 -15.53
C LEU A 335 0.20 -13.82 -14.86
N VAL A 336 -0.16 -13.60 -13.61
CA VAL A 336 -0.99 -14.51 -12.78
C VAL A 336 -2.12 -13.71 -12.13
N PRO A 337 -3.25 -13.51 -12.81
CA PRO A 337 -4.40 -12.81 -12.23
C PRO A 337 -4.90 -13.50 -10.94
N ILE A 338 -5.28 -12.69 -9.95
CA ILE A 338 -5.83 -13.17 -8.68
C ILE A 338 -7.33 -13.42 -8.91
N PRO A 339 -7.82 -14.69 -8.80
CA PRO A 339 -9.20 -15.05 -9.12
C PRO A 339 -10.11 -14.74 -7.92
N SER A 340 -10.31 -13.47 -7.62
CA SER A 340 -10.99 -12.99 -6.43
C SER A 340 -12.14 -12.03 -6.77
N LEU A 341 -13.16 -12.02 -5.93
CA LEU A 341 -14.24 -11.03 -5.97
C LEU A 341 -13.96 -9.82 -5.05
N TRP A 342 -12.87 -9.84 -4.30
CA TRP A 342 -12.52 -8.81 -3.32
C TRP A 342 -11.96 -7.53 -3.94
N GLY A 343 -12.03 -7.39 -5.26
CA GLY A 343 -11.62 -6.18 -5.97
C GLY A 343 -10.14 -5.86 -5.73
N HIS A 344 -9.86 -4.60 -5.38
CA HIS A 344 -8.50 -4.14 -5.14
C HIS A 344 -7.83 -4.80 -3.93
N THR A 345 -8.61 -5.07 -2.87
CA THR A 345 -8.06 -5.67 -1.64
C THR A 345 -7.52 -7.08 -1.84
N ALA A 346 -7.95 -7.79 -2.90
CA ALA A 346 -7.41 -9.10 -3.25
C ALA A 346 -5.87 -9.11 -3.34
N GLY A 347 -5.26 -8.02 -3.82
CA GLY A 347 -3.79 -7.90 -3.95
C GLY A 347 -3.04 -7.73 -2.64
N ALA A 348 -3.76 -7.50 -1.53
CA ALA A 348 -3.23 -7.37 -0.17
C ALA A 348 -3.76 -8.47 0.77
N GLY A 349 -4.20 -9.60 0.23
CA GLY A 349 -4.74 -10.68 1.07
C GLY A 349 -6.12 -10.36 1.67
N GLY A 350 -6.99 -9.68 0.93
CA GLY A 350 -8.30 -9.20 1.39
C GLY A 350 -9.24 -10.28 1.95
N SER A 351 -9.01 -11.54 1.57
CA SER A 351 -9.67 -12.71 2.15
C SER A 351 -8.65 -13.80 2.49
N PRO A 352 -8.99 -14.78 3.35
CA PRO A 352 -8.10 -15.93 3.62
C PRO A 352 -7.71 -16.71 2.36
N ALA A 353 -8.59 -16.76 1.36
CA ALA A 353 -8.31 -17.39 0.07
C ALA A 353 -7.28 -16.60 -0.74
N ASP A 354 -7.40 -15.28 -0.75
CA ASP A 354 -6.45 -14.37 -1.42
C ASP A 354 -5.08 -14.43 -0.75
N GLU A 355 -5.04 -14.35 0.58
CA GLU A 355 -3.81 -14.46 1.36
C GLU A 355 -3.07 -15.78 1.04
N LYS A 356 -3.78 -16.90 1.07
CA LYS A 356 -3.22 -18.21 0.73
C LYS A 356 -2.67 -18.21 -0.70
N PHE A 357 -3.47 -17.75 -1.66
CA PHE A 357 -3.08 -17.71 -3.08
C PHE A 357 -1.82 -16.87 -3.30
N LEU A 358 -1.76 -15.68 -2.70
CA LEU A 358 -0.61 -14.78 -2.80
C LEU A 358 0.64 -15.40 -2.15
N ASN A 359 0.50 -15.94 -0.93
CA ASN A 359 1.62 -16.60 -0.25
C ASN A 359 2.19 -17.76 -1.08
N GLU A 360 1.32 -18.60 -1.67
CA GLU A 360 1.75 -19.72 -2.52
C GLU A 360 2.47 -19.22 -3.78
N LYS A 361 1.89 -18.29 -4.53
CA LYS A 361 2.45 -17.82 -5.81
C LYS A 361 3.73 -17.01 -5.63
N ILE A 362 3.74 -16.11 -4.66
CA ILE A 362 4.93 -15.31 -4.35
C ILE A 362 6.04 -16.22 -3.81
N GLY A 363 5.73 -17.13 -2.88
CA GLY A 363 6.69 -18.09 -2.33
C GLY A 363 7.32 -18.98 -3.41
N GLN A 364 6.51 -19.51 -4.34
CA GLN A 364 6.99 -20.27 -5.50
C GLN A 364 7.91 -19.43 -6.37
N PHE A 365 7.52 -18.19 -6.68
CA PHE A 365 8.32 -17.29 -7.51
C PHE A 365 9.65 -16.91 -6.86
N LEU A 366 9.68 -16.65 -5.55
CA LEU A 366 10.90 -16.34 -4.80
C LEU A 366 11.84 -17.54 -4.69
N SER A 367 11.33 -18.76 -4.78
CA SER A 367 12.09 -20.00 -4.67
C SER A 367 12.58 -20.52 -6.04
N ALA A 368 11.98 -20.10 -7.14
CA ALA A 368 12.34 -20.52 -8.49
C ALA A 368 13.70 -19.92 -8.89
N GLY A 369 14.67 -20.79 -9.25
CA GLY A 369 15.95 -20.39 -9.82
C GLY A 369 16.92 -19.78 -8.79
N LYS A 370 17.42 -20.62 -7.88
CA LYS A 370 18.79 -20.53 -7.34
C LYS A 370 19.70 -21.40 -8.17
#